data_44457bc33a54f4e59285b4070b30e236
#
_entry.id   44457bc33a54f4e59285b4070b30e236
#
_cell.length_a   1.000
_cell.length_b   1.000
_cell.length_c   1.000
_cell.angle_alpha   90.00
_cell.angle_beta   90.00
_cell.angle_gamma   90.00
#
_symmetry.space_group_name_H-M   'P 1'
#
loop_
_entity.id
_entity.type
_entity.pdbx_description
1 polymer ?
#
loop_
_entity_poly.entity_id
_entity_poly.type
_entity_poly.pdbx_seq_one_letter_code
_entity_poly.pdbx_strand_id
1 'polypeptide(L)'
;MNYTAPQFQNYESITVDELKDQTNSLLNLVTEEQRPLRVCMNSGKEFLLFPHDVLALICDSDFRLILLSSMRYAMGRNTCMPMVVADYIKRHIQLLDDKFLVLAADDIRRHLEDYAEHEMNPNLWHGLLGALETEQRERATRKARKIRPCPACGKPLEVMSITDNGHSPDGFDVIAHCQNCHSDYEWFCDKDGSVSDMKPYFFG
;
A
#
# COMPACT_ATOMS: atom_id res chain seq x y z
N MET A 1 -10.47 -26.92 0.20
CA MET A 1 -9.06 -26.86 0.62
C MET A 1 -9.04 -26.36 2.05
N ASN A 2 -8.64 -27.22 3.00
CA ASN A 2 -8.51 -26.84 4.40
C ASN A 2 -7.21 -26.03 4.53
N TYR A 3 -7.31 -24.71 4.58
CA TYR A 3 -6.21 -23.86 4.99
C TYR A 3 -6.03 -24.04 6.50
N THR A 4 -5.08 -24.85 6.87
CA THR A 4 -4.53 -24.82 8.24
C THR A 4 -3.72 -23.53 8.32
N ALA A 5 -4.18 -22.58 9.13
CA ALA A 5 -3.38 -21.41 9.47
C ALA A 5 -1.98 -21.88 9.90
N PRO A 6 -0.89 -21.24 9.43
CA PRO A 6 0.44 -21.59 9.87
C PRO A 6 0.44 -21.60 11.39
N GLN A 7 0.80 -22.74 11.98
CA GLN A 7 0.84 -22.90 13.42
C GLN A 7 2.01 -22.06 13.93
N PHE A 8 1.71 -20.82 14.34
CA PHE A 8 2.67 -19.92 15.01
C PHE A 8 3.19 -20.47 16.34
N GLN A 9 2.84 -21.71 16.68
CA GLN A 9 3.16 -22.35 17.96
C GLN A 9 4.59 -22.90 18.08
N ASN A 10 5.35 -22.99 16.98
CA ASN A 10 6.66 -23.65 16.96
C ASN A 10 7.84 -22.70 16.72
N TYR A 11 7.68 -21.42 16.96
CA TYR A 11 8.83 -20.51 16.89
C TYR A 11 9.65 -20.60 18.18
N GLU A 12 10.96 -20.67 18.02
CA GLU A 12 11.88 -20.55 19.14
C GLU A 12 11.64 -19.22 19.85
N SER A 13 11.38 -19.31 21.16
CA SER A 13 11.07 -18.14 21.98
C SER A 13 12.32 -17.73 22.75
N ILE A 14 12.67 -16.47 22.63
CA ILE A 14 13.80 -15.85 23.34
C ILE A 14 13.31 -14.65 24.14
N THR A 15 14.04 -14.28 25.17
CA THR A 15 13.80 -13.07 25.94
C THR A 15 14.51 -11.88 25.30
N VAL A 16 14.08 -10.65 25.69
CA VAL A 16 14.80 -9.43 25.26
C VAL A 16 16.25 -9.42 25.77
N ASP A 17 16.51 -9.99 26.93
CA ASP A 17 17.87 -10.01 27.50
C ASP A 17 18.76 -11.00 26.74
N GLU A 18 18.26 -12.18 26.37
CA GLU A 18 18.95 -13.11 25.46
C GLU A 18 19.22 -12.46 24.09
N LEU A 19 18.24 -11.71 23.56
CA LEU A 19 18.44 -10.97 22.30
C LEU A 19 19.57 -9.94 22.41
N LYS A 20 19.68 -9.23 23.54
CA LYS A 20 20.76 -8.26 23.77
C LYS A 20 22.13 -8.92 23.88
N ASP A 21 22.19 -10.03 24.65
CA ASP A 21 23.43 -10.71 24.93
C ASP A 21 23.99 -11.49 23.73
N GLN A 22 23.11 -11.97 22.86
CA GLN A 22 23.44 -12.81 21.71
C GLN A 22 23.00 -12.22 20.37
N THR A 23 22.89 -10.89 20.26
CA THR A 23 22.31 -10.19 19.12
C THR A 23 22.83 -10.71 17.77
N ASN A 24 24.15 -10.80 17.59
CA ASN A 24 24.71 -11.21 16.29
C ASN A 24 24.38 -12.66 15.94
N SER A 25 24.45 -13.59 16.91
CA SER A 25 24.13 -15.00 16.67
C SER A 25 22.65 -15.17 16.34
N LEU A 26 21.77 -14.49 17.05
CA LEU A 26 20.31 -14.58 16.84
C LEU A 26 19.89 -13.87 15.55
N LEU A 27 20.51 -12.76 15.18
CA LEU A 27 20.27 -12.15 13.88
C LEU A 27 20.74 -13.05 12.73
N ASN A 28 21.90 -13.74 12.86
CA ASN A 28 22.34 -14.70 11.86
C ASN A 28 21.37 -15.87 11.71
N LEU A 29 20.79 -16.39 12.80
CA LEU A 29 19.73 -17.40 12.71
C LEU A 29 18.54 -16.90 11.86
N VAL A 30 18.14 -15.66 12.05
CA VAL A 30 17.02 -15.08 11.28
C VAL A 30 17.41 -14.85 9.81
N THR A 31 18.60 -14.30 9.53
CA THR A 31 18.99 -13.88 8.18
C THR A 31 19.57 -15.01 7.32
N GLU A 32 20.44 -15.85 7.90
CA GLU A 32 21.15 -16.89 7.15
C GLU A 32 20.40 -18.23 7.19
N GLU A 33 19.87 -18.60 8.36
CA GLU A 33 19.13 -19.87 8.52
C GLU A 33 17.64 -19.71 8.21
N GLN A 34 17.19 -18.49 7.90
CA GLN A 34 15.78 -18.21 7.57
C GLN A 34 14.79 -18.64 8.65
N ARG A 35 15.22 -18.61 9.92
CA ARG A 35 14.41 -19.06 11.07
C ARG A 35 13.76 -17.87 11.78
N PRO A 36 12.42 -17.79 11.81
CA PRO A 36 11.73 -16.78 12.59
C PRO A 36 11.94 -16.98 14.10
N LEU A 37 12.10 -15.88 14.83
CA LEU A 37 12.23 -15.88 16.29
C LEU A 37 11.09 -15.11 16.93
N ARG A 38 10.56 -15.65 18.04
CA ARG A 38 9.62 -14.95 18.92
C ARG A 38 10.40 -14.28 20.05
N VAL A 39 10.27 -12.97 20.19
CA VAL A 39 10.91 -12.22 21.28
C VAL A 39 9.88 -11.84 22.31
N CYS A 40 10.04 -12.36 23.54
CA CYS A 40 9.17 -12.10 24.67
C CYS A 40 9.72 -10.96 25.52
N MET A 41 8.94 -9.90 25.71
CA MET A 41 9.29 -8.77 26.59
C MET A 41 8.87 -9.06 28.03
N ASN A 42 9.58 -8.50 28.99
CA ASN A 42 9.24 -8.57 30.41
C ASN A 42 7.85 -8.01 30.74
N SER A 43 7.28 -7.18 29.86
CA SER A 43 5.92 -6.65 29.95
C SER A 43 4.82 -7.62 29.50
N GLY A 44 5.17 -8.86 29.11
CA GLY A 44 4.25 -9.84 28.52
C GLY A 44 3.88 -9.56 27.06
N LYS A 45 4.44 -8.51 26.44
CA LYS A 45 4.30 -8.28 25.00
C LYS A 45 5.30 -9.16 24.24
N GLU A 46 4.88 -9.59 23.06
CA GLU A 46 5.68 -10.39 22.17
C GLU A 46 5.80 -9.71 20.80
N PHE A 47 6.93 -9.92 20.13
CA PHE A 47 7.07 -9.59 18.72
C PHE A 47 7.84 -10.70 18.00
N LEU A 48 7.70 -10.74 16.69
CA LEU A 48 8.34 -11.74 15.85
C LEU A 48 9.42 -11.07 14.99
N LEU A 49 10.59 -11.69 14.95
CA LEU A 49 11.65 -11.36 14.00
C LEU A 49 11.56 -12.34 12.83
N PHE A 50 11.39 -11.81 11.63
CA PHE A 50 11.34 -12.60 10.40
C PHE A 50 12.50 -12.23 9.48
N PRO A 51 13.01 -13.18 8.69
CA PRO A 51 13.85 -12.87 7.55
C PRO A 51 13.13 -11.89 6.61
N HIS A 52 13.86 -10.95 6.05
CA HIS A 52 13.29 -9.96 5.11
C HIS A 52 12.60 -10.63 3.92
N ASP A 53 13.18 -11.73 3.43
CA ASP A 53 12.65 -12.46 2.28
C ASP A 53 11.34 -13.20 2.59
N VAL A 54 11.17 -13.66 3.84
CA VAL A 54 9.89 -14.24 4.29
C VAL A 54 8.81 -13.18 4.41
N LEU A 55 9.16 -11.97 4.87
CA LEU A 55 8.24 -10.83 4.83
C LEU A 55 7.88 -10.44 3.40
N ALA A 56 8.83 -10.48 2.47
CA ALA A 56 8.58 -10.23 1.06
C ALA A 56 7.62 -11.28 0.48
N LEU A 57 7.79 -12.56 0.81
CA LEU A 57 6.88 -13.64 0.40
C LEU A 57 5.48 -13.51 1.01
N ILE A 58 5.37 -13.07 2.26
CA ILE A 58 4.08 -12.81 2.90
C ILE A 58 3.43 -11.53 2.34
N CYS A 59 4.24 -10.54 1.96
CA CYS A 59 3.73 -9.28 1.43
C CYS A 59 3.28 -9.35 -0.04
N ASP A 60 3.63 -10.40 -0.81
CA ASP A 60 3.48 -10.30 -2.25
C ASP A 60 2.06 -10.63 -2.74
N SER A 61 1.64 -11.79 -2.96
CA SER A 61 0.31 -12.05 -3.55
C SER A 61 -0.69 -12.61 -2.57
N ASP A 62 -0.25 -13.48 -1.68
CA ASP A 62 -1.12 -14.26 -0.81
C ASP A 62 -1.65 -13.41 0.34
N PHE A 63 -0.81 -12.56 0.92
CA PHE A 63 -1.25 -11.62 1.97
C PHE A 63 -2.29 -10.62 1.43
N ARG A 64 -2.09 -10.12 0.21
CA ARG A 64 -3.05 -9.25 -0.47
C ARG A 64 -4.40 -9.95 -0.62
N LEU A 65 -4.40 -11.19 -1.10
CA LEU A 65 -5.62 -11.97 -1.29
C LEU A 65 -6.32 -12.26 0.05
N ILE A 66 -5.57 -12.61 1.09
CA ILE A 66 -6.11 -12.83 2.43
C ILE A 66 -6.74 -11.56 2.97
N LEU A 67 -6.07 -10.42 2.86
CA LEU A 67 -6.55 -9.16 3.39
C LEU A 67 -7.78 -8.66 2.63
N LEU A 68 -7.79 -8.74 1.29
CA LEU A 68 -8.97 -8.42 0.47
C LEU A 68 -10.15 -9.36 0.78
N SER A 69 -9.90 -10.66 0.93
CA SER A 69 -10.94 -11.62 1.30
C SER A 69 -11.50 -11.36 2.68
N SER A 70 -10.64 -10.99 3.65
CA SER A 70 -11.05 -10.61 5.00
C SER A 70 -11.90 -9.35 5.00
N MET A 71 -11.53 -8.35 4.19
CA MET A 71 -12.29 -7.12 4.01
C MET A 71 -13.67 -7.41 3.41
N ARG A 72 -13.73 -8.16 2.30
CA ARG A 72 -14.99 -8.56 1.64
C ARG A 72 -15.89 -9.35 2.58
N TYR A 73 -15.31 -10.26 3.37
CA TYR A 73 -16.07 -11.02 4.36
C TYR A 73 -16.60 -10.13 5.50
N ALA A 74 -15.87 -9.09 5.89
CA ALA A 74 -16.25 -8.19 6.97
C ALA A 74 -17.38 -7.22 6.57
N MET A 75 -17.45 -6.84 5.28
CA MET A 75 -18.51 -5.96 4.77
C MET A 75 -19.91 -6.60 4.99
N GLY A 76 -20.88 -5.80 5.40
CA GLY A 76 -22.25 -6.28 5.71
C GLY A 76 -22.39 -7.06 7.03
N ARG A 77 -21.32 -7.19 7.84
CA ARG A 77 -21.38 -7.93 9.10
C ARG A 77 -21.62 -7.04 10.31
N ASN A 78 -22.51 -7.48 11.19
CA ASN A 78 -22.76 -6.83 12.49
C ASN A 78 -21.90 -7.49 13.59
N THR A 79 -20.59 -7.34 13.49
CA THR A 79 -19.60 -7.87 14.45
C THR A 79 -18.49 -6.85 14.66
N CYS A 80 -17.52 -7.14 15.51
CA CYS A 80 -16.33 -6.29 15.62
C CYS A 80 -15.35 -6.42 14.43
N MET A 81 -15.55 -7.41 13.57
CA MET A 81 -14.64 -7.72 12.47
C MET A 81 -14.48 -6.57 11.46
N PRO A 82 -15.55 -5.85 11.04
CA PRO A 82 -15.40 -4.66 10.19
C PRO A 82 -14.42 -3.64 10.75
N MET A 83 -14.52 -3.31 12.03
CA MET A 83 -13.64 -2.33 12.68
C MET A 83 -12.20 -2.82 12.73
N VAL A 84 -11.98 -4.10 13.08
CA VAL A 84 -10.63 -4.68 13.18
C VAL A 84 -9.93 -4.66 11.82
N VAL A 85 -10.63 -5.07 10.75
CA VAL A 85 -10.06 -5.11 9.39
C VAL A 85 -9.81 -3.70 8.86
N ALA A 86 -10.77 -2.80 9.01
CA ALA A 86 -10.61 -1.42 8.54
C ALA A 86 -9.49 -0.68 9.28
N ASP A 87 -9.39 -0.86 10.59
CA ASP A 87 -8.34 -0.27 11.41
C ASP A 87 -6.95 -0.83 11.06
N TYR A 88 -6.86 -2.16 10.82
CA TYR A 88 -5.63 -2.78 10.35
C TYR A 88 -5.17 -2.19 9.01
N ILE A 89 -6.06 -2.09 8.02
CA ILE A 89 -5.75 -1.51 6.71
C ILE A 89 -5.30 -0.05 6.86
N LYS A 90 -6.03 0.77 7.63
CA LYS A 90 -5.67 2.17 7.85
C LYS A 90 -4.29 2.35 8.49
N ARG A 91 -3.95 1.53 9.49
CA ARG A 91 -2.64 1.61 10.16
C ARG A 91 -1.47 1.21 9.27
N HIS A 92 -1.70 0.33 8.30
CA HIS A 92 -0.66 -0.22 7.45
C HIS A 92 -0.75 0.25 6.00
N ILE A 93 -1.60 1.23 5.71
CA ILE A 93 -1.93 1.67 4.36
C ILE A 93 -0.69 2.03 3.52
N GLN A 94 0.31 2.63 4.15
CA GLN A 94 1.56 3.01 3.49
C GLN A 94 2.44 1.81 3.09
N LEU A 95 2.25 0.64 3.73
CA LEU A 95 2.98 -0.60 3.46
C LEU A 95 2.28 -1.47 2.41
N LEU A 96 1.00 -1.22 2.14
CA LEU A 96 0.22 -1.97 1.15
C LEU A 96 0.60 -1.53 -0.27
N ASP A 97 0.63 -2.46 -1.20
CA ASP A 97 0.97 -2.15 -2.59
C ASP A 97 -0.15 -1.39 -3.32
N ASP A 98 0.20 -0.73 -4.43
CA ASP A 98 -0.75 0.08 -5.20
C ASP A 98 -1.91 -0.76 -5.74
N LYS A 99 -1.65 -2.01 -6.12
CA LYS A 99 -2.68 -2.92 -6.60
C LYS A 99 -3.70 -3.28 -5.52
N PHE A 100 -3.25 -3.45 -4.26
CA PHE A 100 -4.17 -3.63 -3.14
C PHE A 100 -5.05 -2.40 -2.95
N LEU A 101 -4.44 -1.19 -2.96
CA LEU A 101 -5.19 0.06 -2.74
C LEU A 101 -6.31 0.24 -3.77
N VAL A 102 -6.02 -0.06 -5.05
CA VAL A 102 -7.02 0.02 -6.13
C VAL A 102 -8.13 -1.00 -5.92
N LEU A 103 -7.78 -2.27 -5.75
CA LEU A 103 -8.77 -3.34 -5.59
C LEU A 103 -9.64 -3.16 -4.34
N ALA A 104 -9.05 -2.72 -3.23
CA ALA A 104 -9.78 -2.48 -1.99
C ALA A 104 -10.75 -1.29 -2.13
N ALA A 105 -10.31 -0.20 -2.75
CA ALA A 105 -11.18 0.96 -3.01
C ALA A 105 -12.36 0.58 -3.92
N ASP A 106 -12.11 -0.18 -4.99
CA ASP A 106 -13.16 -0.62 -5.91
C ASP A 106 -14.16 -1.58 -5.27
N ASP A 107 -13.67 -2.52 -4.44
CA ASP A 107 -14.55 -3.44 -3.70
C ASP A 107 -15.44 -2.70 -2.71
N ILE A 108 -14.89 -1.72 -1.97
CA ILE A 108 -15.66 -0.93 -1.00
C ILE A 108 -16.68 -0.05 -1.74
N ARG A 109 -16.28 0.62 -2.83
CA ARG A 109 -17.18 1.47 -3.61
C ARG A 109 -18.36 0.66 -4.14
N ARG A 110 -18.09 -0.47 -4.79
CA ARG A 110 -19.11 -1.38 -5.30
C ARG A 110 -20.01 -1.88 -4.18
N HIS A 111 -19.46 -2.26 -3.03
CA HIS A 111 -20.28 -2.71 -1.90
C HIS A 111 -21.21 -1.61 -1.38
N LEU A 112 -20.71 -0.37 -1.27
CA LEU A 112 -21.52 0.76 -0.82
C LEU A 112 -22.60 1.17 -1.84
N GLU A 113 -22.35 0.97 -3.14
CA GLU A 113 -23.34 1.19 -4.21
C GLU A 113 -24.42 0.10 -4.23
N ASP A 114 -24.02 -1.18 -4.19
CA ASP A 114 -24.92 -2.32 -4.38
C ASP A 114 -25.69 -2.68 -3.10
N TYR A 115 -25.14 -2.40 -1.92
CA TYR A 115 -25.65 -2.88 -0.63
C TYR A 115 -25.81 -1.78 0.43
N ALA A 116 -25.92 -0.51 0.03
CA ALA A 116 -26.01 0.63 0.93
C ALA A 116 -27.08 0.46 2.03
N GLU A 117 -28.25 -0.08 1.69
CA GLU A 117 -29.36 -0.27 2.62
C GLU A 117 -29.13 -1.40 3.65
N HIS A 118 -28.20 -2.30 3.37
CA HIS A 118 -27.90 -3.48 4.19
C HIS A 118 -26.56 -3.36 4.94
N GLU A 119 -25.76 -2.30 4.65
CA GLU A 119 -24.48 -2.10 5.31
C GLU A 119 -24.68 -1.53 6.72
N MET A 120 -24.21 -2.28 7.71
CA MET A 120 -24.37 -1.93 9.13
C MET A 120 -23.39 -0.84 9.60
N ASN A 121 -22.31 -0.62 8.87
CA ASN A 121 -21.25 0.32 9.20
C ASN A 121 -20.83 1.20 8.02
N PRO A 122 -21.75 1.90 7.34
CA PRO A 122 -21.42 2.63 6.11
C PRO A 122 -20.34 3.69 6.34
N ASN A 123 -20.39 4.40 7.47
CA ASN A 123 -19.40 5.43 7.80
C ASN A 123 -17.98 4.87 7.97
N LEU A 124 -17.85 3.63 8.44
CA LEU A 124 -16.55 2.96 8.58
C LEU A 124 -15.92 2.74 7.19
N TRP A 125 -16.73 2.22 6.25
CA TRP A 125 -16.27 1.91 4.89
C TRP A 125 -16.05 3.17 4.07
N HIS A 126 -16.91 4.19 4.18
CA HIS A 126 -16.63 5.51 3.59
C HIS A 126 -15.32 6.11 4.13
N GLY A 127 -15.09 6.01 5.44
CA GLY A 127 -13.84 6.49 6.04
C GLY A 127 -12.61 5.69 5.64
N LEU A 128 -12.73 4.40 5.35
CA LEU A 128 -11.64 3.59 4.80
C LEU A 128 -11.41 3.92 3.32
N LEU A 129 -12.47 4.03 2.53
CA LEU A 129 -12.41 4.42 1.12
C LEU A 129 -11.67 5.75 0.94
N GLY A 130 -12.07 6.77 1.70
CA GLY A 130 -11.39 8.07 1.67
C GLY A 130 -9.90 8.00 2.04
N ALA A 131 -9.52 7.14 2.99
CA ALA A 131 -8.11 6.92 3.32
C ALA A 131 -7.32 6.24 2.18
N LEU A 132 -7.92 5.22 1.53
CA LEU A 132 -7.31 4.53 0.39
C LEU A 132 -7.11 5.48 -0.79
N GLU A 133 -8.13 6.26 -1.14
CA GLU A 133 -8.07 7.24 -2.23
C GLU A 133 -7.06 8.36 -1.95
N THR A 134 -6.95 8.80 -0.70
CA THR A 134 -5.94 9.78 -0.29
C THR A 134 -4.53 9.22 -0.48
N GLU A 135 -4.25 8.00 -0.01
CA GLU A 135 -2.93 7.38 -0.18
C GLU A 135 -2.60 7.14 -1.66
N GLN A 136 -3.58 6.70 -2.48
CA GLN A 136 -3.41 6.57 -3.93
C GLN A 136 -3.01 7.90 -4.57
N ARG A 137 -3.73 8.99 -4.23
CA ARG A 137 -3.43 10.33 -4.73
C ARG A 137 -2.05 10.81 -4.32
N GLU A 138 -1.66 10.60 -3.06
CA GLU A 138 -0.34 10.97 -2.58
C GLU A 138 0.78 10.19 -3.30
N ARG A 139 0.58 8.90 -3.55
CA ARG A 139 1.55 8.08 -4.30
C ARG A 139 1.65 8.53 -5.75
N ALA A 140 0.53 8.76 -6.42
CA ALA A 140 0.51 9.28 -7.78
C ALA A 140 1.22 10.65 -7.86
N THR A 141 0.94 11.54 -6.90
CA THR A 141 1.63 12.84 -6.80
C THR A 141 3.13 12.67 -6.58
N ARG A 142 3.56 11.76 -5.70
CA ARG A 142 5.00 11.46 -5.50
C ARG A 142 5.65 10.91 -6.77
N LYS A 143 4.96 10.05 -7.52
CA LYS A 143 5.46 9.50 -8.80
C LYS A 143 5.49 10.57 -9.89
N ALA A 144 4.45 11.40 -9.97
CA ALA A 144 4.38 12.51 -10.92
C ALA A 144 5.49 13.54 -10.71
N ARG A 145 5.88 13.79 -9.46
CA ARG A 145 6.98 14.69 -9.08
C ARG A 145 8.38 14.09 -9.33
N LYS A 146 8.50 12.83 -9.70
CA LYS A 146 9.81 12.30 -10.09
C LYS A 146 10.34 13.07 -11.28
N ILE A 147 11.53 13.64 -11.10
CA ILE A 147 12.25 14.36 -12.14
C ILE A 147 12.42 13.45 -13.36
N ARG A 148 11.88 13.84 -14.49
CA ARG A 148 12.00 13.14 -15.77
C ARG A 148 12.93 13.89 -16.69
N PRO A 149 13.67 13.19 -17.55
CA PRO A 149 14.48 13.84 -18.56
C PRO A 149 13.58 14.42 -19.66
N CYS A 150 13.92 15.60 -20.14
CA CYS A 150 13.30 16.20 -21.31
C CYS A 150 13.57 15.33 -22.56
N PRO A 151 12.54 14.97 -23.34
CA PRO A 151 12.71 14.16 -24.53
C PRO A 151 13.60 14.80 -25.61
N ALA A 152 13.63 16.15 -25.65
CA ALA A 152 14.40 16.87 -26.66
C ALA A 152 15.87 17.06 -26.31
N CYS A 153 16.21 17.29 -25.02
CA CYS A 153 17.58 17.66 -24.64
C CYS A 153 18.16 16.83 -23.47
N GLY A 154 17.42 15.91 -22.89
CA GLY A 154 17.85 15.01 -21.81
C GLY A 154 18.01 15.70 -20.44
N LYS A 155 17.78 17.04 -20.34
CA LYS A 155 17.86 17.74 -19.05
C LYS A 155 16.63 17.49 -18.20
N PRO A 156 16.73 17.61 -16.86
CA PRO A 156 15.58 17.38 -15.98
C PRO A 156 14.45 18.38 -16.28
N LEU A 157 13.22 17.86 -16.24
CA LEU A 157 11.99 18.66 -16.35
C LEU A 157 11.57 19.16 -14.98
N GLU A 158 11.05 20.38 -14.93
CA GLU A 158 10.42 20.96 -13.74
C GLU A 158 8.90 20.80 -13.84
N VAL A 159 8.31 20.10 -12.85
CA VAL A 159 6.86 19.92 -12.80
C VAL A 159 6.19 21.23 -12.41
N MET A 160 5.37 21.79 -13.30
CA MET A 160 4.65 23.04 -13.12
C MET A 160 3.29 22.84 -12.48
N SER A 161 2.54 21.85 -12.94
CA SER A 161 1.22 21.55 -12.39
C SER A 161 0.90 20.06 -12.39
N ILE A 162 0.07 19.65 -11.43
CA ILE A 162 -0.54 18.33 -11.34
C ILE A 162 -2.03 18.58 -11.13
N THR A 163 -2.84 18.19 -12.10
CA THR A 163 -4.27 18.49 -12.12
C THR A 163 -5.08 17.20 -12.12
N ASP A 164 -6.03 17.14 -11.19
CA ASP A 164 -7.10 16.14 -11.20
C ASP A 164 -8.17 16.70 -12.15
N ASN A 165 -8.20 16.24 -13.40
CA ASN A 165 -9.02 16.89 -14.42
C ASN A 165 -10.49 16.47 -14.41
N GLY A 166 -10.93 15.69 -13.44
CA GLY A 166 -12.35 15.30 -13.26
C GLY A 166 -12.98 14.53 -14.43
N HIS A 167 -12.31 14.45 -15.58
CA HIS A 167 -12.74 13.69 -16.75
C HIS A 167 -12.22 12.25 -16.75
N SER A 168 -11.17 11.99 -15.99
CA SER A 168 -10.71 10.64 -15.69
C SER A 168 -10.69 10.48 -14.18
N PRO A 169 -11.61 9.71 -13.59
CA PRO A 169 -11.60 9.44 -12.15
C PRO A 169 -10.33 8.68 -11.71
N ASP A 170 -9.49 8.32 -12.67
CA ASP A 170 -8.46 7.31 -12.49
C ASP A 170 -7.02 7.84 -12.49
N GLY A 171 -6.80 9.16 -12.59
CA GLY A 171 -5.43 9.70 -12.56
C GLY A 171 -5.28 11.21 -12.60
N PHE A 172 -4.06 11.67 -12.89
CA PHE A 172 -3.66 13.09 -12.89
C PHE A 172 -2.97 13.45 -14.19
N ASP A 173 -3.29 14.64 -14.70
CA ASP A 173 -2.49 15.27 -15.75
C ASP A 173 -1.33 16.04 -15.12
N VAL A 174 -0.16 15.83 -15.66
CA VAL A 174 1.07 16.48 -15.22
C VAL A 174 1.60 17.34 -16.35
N ILE A 175 1.86 18.60 -16.06
CA ILE A 175 2.51 19.53 -16.98
C ILE A 175 3.87 19.90 -16.41
N ALA A 176 4.91 19.84 -17.24
CA ALA A 176 6.26 20.18 -16.85
C ALA A 176 6.98 21.00 -17.93
N HIS A 177 7.90 21.84 -17.49
CA HIS A 177 8.70 22.73 -18.30
C HIS A 177 10.16 22.30 -18.36
N CYS A 178 10.79 22.44 -19.51
CA CYS A 178 12.24 22.28 -19.66
C CYS A 178 12.91 23.65 -19.66
N GLN A 179 13.64 23.96 -18.61
CA GLN A 179 14.38 25.22 -18.50
C GLN A 179 15.48 25.40 -19.56
N ASN A 180 15.96 24.30 -20.16
CA ASN A 180 17.06 24.33 -21.13
C ASN A 180 16.58 24.59 -22.59
N CYS A 181 15.49 23.97 -23.01
CA CYS A 181 14.99 24.14 -24.39
C CYS A 181 13.64 24.89 -24.44
N HIS A 182 13.14 25.37 -23.31
CA HIS A 182 11.91 26.15 -23.17
C HIS A 182 10.68 25.46 -23.76
N SER A 183 10.64 24.13 -23.66
CA SER A 183 9.52 23.32 -24.15
C SER A 183 8.72 22.78 -23.00
N ASP A 184 7.40 22.75 -23.18
CA ASP A 184 6.47 22.18 -22.23
C ASP A 184 6.03 20.80 -22.66
N TYR A 185 5.79 19.94 -21.66
CA TYR A 185 5.38 18.56 -21.86
C TYR A 185 4.25 18.20 -20.93
N GLU A 186 3.37 17.33 -21.39
CA GLU A 186 2.30 16.74 -20.60
C GLU A 186 2.38 15.21 -20.60
N TRP A 187 1.95 14.61 -19.50
CA TRP A 187 1.72 13.19 -19.42
C TRP A 187 0.62 12.90 -18.40
N PHE A 188 0.00 11.73 -18.55
CA PHE A 188 -0.98 11.24 -17.61
C PHE A 188 -0.33 10.26 -16.63
N CYS A 189 -0.66 10.37 -15.35
CA CYS A 189 -0.24 9.48 -14.28
C CYS A 189 -1.49 8.81 -13.70
N ASP A 190 -1.64 7.51 -13.93
CA ASP A 190 -2.77 6.73 -13.42
C ASP A 190 -2.69 6.52 -11.91
N LYS A 191 -3.81 6.23 -11.25
CA LYS A 191 -3.88 5.91 -9.81
C LYS A 191 -3.07 4.67 -9.43
N ASP A 192 -2.93 3.70 -10.32
CA ASP A 192 -2.07 2.53 -10.13
C ASP A 192 -0.58 2.88 -10.24
N GLY A 193 -0.28 4.12 -10.67
CA GLY A 193 1.05 4.68 -10.84
C GLY A 193 1.69 4.35 -12.18
N SER A 194 0.94 3.81 -13.14
CA SER A 194 1.34 3.77 -14.53
C SER A 194 1.39 5.19 -15.09
N VAL A 195 2.23 5.41 -16.08
CA VAL A 195 2.47 6.73 -16.64
C VAL A 195 2.44 6.64 -18.14
N SER A 196 1.64 7.50 -18.77
CA SER A 196 1.57 7.58 -20.23
C SER A 196 2.86 8.11 -20.84
N ASP A 197 2.98 7.97 -22.15
CA ASP A 197 4.02 8.63 -22.90
C ASP A 197 3.91 10.15 -22.80
N MET A 198 5.07 10.79 -22.74
CA MET A 198 5.18 12.24 -22.64
C MET A 198 4.90 12.89 -23.99
N LYS A 199 4.02 13.88 -24.04
CA LYS A 199 3.64 14.62 -25.23
C LYS A 199 4.04 16.08 -25.10
N PRO A 200 4.38 16.78 -26.22
CA PRO A 200 4.51 18.23 -26.18
C PRO A 200 3.19 18.88 -25.74
N TYR A 201 3.29 19.83 -24.84
CA TYR A 201 2.16 20.64 -24.38
C TYR A 201 2.23 22.02 -25.01
N PHE A 202 1.15 22.47 -25.60
CA PHE A 202 1.03 23.79 -26.19
C PHE A 202 -0.05 24.57 -25.45
N PHE A 203 0.34 25.68 -24.84
CA PHE A 203 -0.64 26.62 -24.31
C PHE A 203 -1.49 27.15 -25.47
N GLY A 204 -2.78 26.78 -25.48
CA GLY A 204 -3.74 27.29 -26.48
C GLY A 204 -4.16 28.72 -26.19
#